data_3713ba12931d4d0bad1ce652c61991c9
#
_entry.id   3713ba12931d4d0bad1ce652c61991c9
#
_cell.length_a   1.000
_cell.length_b   1.000
_cell.length_c   1.000
_cell.angle_alpha   90.00
_cell.angle_beta   90.00
_cell.angle_gamma   90.00
#
_symmetry.space_group_name_H-M   'P 1'
#
loop_
_entity.id
_entity.type
_entity.pdbx_description
1 polymer ?
#
loop_
_entity_poly.entity_id
_entity_poly.type
_entity_poly.pdbx_seq_one_letter_code
_entity_poly.pdbx_strand_id
1 'polypeptide(L)'
;MNIAASLCLDMECPQWYNKDDIVHLPARALREKAAVPVWRRGKHMTQGDERMKAAKASIRQRLTHSKLPMLVLVGVVLFALIFLGMRFFTRYTREELYRESQNQLTEITSQMYEKLSITLEQQWDFLTVMDRSVAFYAPTTQEALVQLLQATQNQLMSQDSALRFLAIDESGNLINAAGERMPCEFADTLGMTGRQCFLIRGKGGDENQMVFSLPIMQPLTVATGEKSIRITHLVLLKGMSSLTPFFRSSAFHTQNSTYVVISDGVKMYSDAADENINFLGRNIYPALRTLRYPHAGNFDNCLTELEASDNHFTCTDVLVDKTQYFLCMKRLTGCDWTMLFLVPGVEVLSLIHI
;
A
#
# COMPACT_ATOMS: atom_id res chain seq x y z
N MET A 1 -27.94 18.31 -20.21
CA MET A 1 -27.38 17.17 -19.53
C MET A 1 -26.51 17.68 -18.38
N ASN A 2 -27.13 18.21 -17.32
CA ASN A 2 -26.43 18.83 -16.18
C ASN A 2 -27.36 18.80 -14.96
N ILE A 3 -27.81 17.61 -14.54
CA ILE A 3 -28.62 17.42 -13.33
C ILE A 3 -27.82 16.72 -12.22
N ALA A 4 -26.74 16.03 -12.56
CA ALA A 4 -25.90 15.33 -11.59
C ALA A 4 -24.93 16.25 -10.81
N ALA A 5 -24.57 17.40 -11.37
CA ALA A 5 -23.62 18.31 -10.71
C ALA A 5 -24.25 19.21 -9.63
N SER A 6 -25.59 19.33 -9.60
CA SER A 6 -26.28 20.19 -8.62
C SER A 6 -26.67 19.45 -7.33
N LEU A 7 -26.62 18.13 -7.31
CA LEU A 7 -26.98 17.32 -6.13
C LEU A 7 -25.80 17.00 -5.20
N CYS A 8 -24.57 17.28 -5.64
CA CYS A 8 -23.38 17.08 -4.81
C CYS A 8 -23.01 18.27 -3.90
N LEU A 9 -23.68 19.43 -4.05
CA LEU A 9 -23.33 20.65 -3.32
C LEU A 9 -24.05 20.82 -1.97
N ASP A 10 -25.07 19.99 -1.67
CA ASP A 10 -25.85 20.10 -0.42
C ASP A 10 -25.77 18.88 0.50
N MET A 11 -24.89 17.92 0.21
CA MET A 11 -24.61 16.84 1.16
C MET A 11 -23.37 17.17 1.94
N GLU A 12 -23.56 17.62 3.17
CA GLU A 12 -22.52 17.77 4.20
C GLU A 12 -21.63 16.51 4.25
N CYS A 13 -20.50 16.57 3.56
CA CYS A 13 -19.35 15.74 3.92
C CYS A 13 -19.05 16.03 5.39
N PRO A 14 -18.79 15.04 6.23
CA PRO A 14 -18.28 15.30 7.57
C PRO A 14 -16.91 15.95 7.42
N GLN A 15 -16.94 17.28 7.46
CA GLN A 15 -15.73 18.10 7.50
C GLN A 15 -14.97 17.80 8.79
N TRP A 16 -13.76 17.36 8.61
CA TRP A 16 -12.71 17.45 9.60
C TRP A 16 -12.31 18.93 9.72
N TYR A 17 -13.08 19.70 10.48
CA TYR A 17 -12.73 21.07 10.80
C TYR A 17 -11.82 21.09 12.02
N ASN A 18 -10.64 21.65 11.82
CA ASN A 18 -9.69 22.03 12.84
C ASN A 18 -10.32 23.07 13.75
N LYS A 19 -10.34 22.82 15.06
CA LYS A 19 -11.09 23.57 16.07
C LYS A 19 -10.41 24.87 16.51
N ASP A 20 -9.35 25.31 15.84
CA ASP A 20 -8.48 26.38 16.30
C ASP A 20 -8.62 27.73 15.56
N ASP A 21 -9.59 27.89 14.65
CA ASP A 21 -9.86 29.16 13.98
C ASP A 21 -11.18 29.81 14.46
N ILE A 22 -11.35 29.98 15.77
CA ILE A 22 -12.37 30.87 16.29
C ILE A 22 -11.78 32.27 16.40
N VAL A 23 -11.93 33.04 15.33
CA VAL A 23 -11.73 34.49 15.32
C VAL A 23 -12.72 35.13 16.29
N HIS A 24 -12.20 35.73 17.34
CA HIS A 24 -12.92 36.57 18.28
C HIS A 24 -13.59 37.75 17.57
N LEU A 25 -14.90 37.72 17.40
CA LEU A 25 -15.71 38.90 17.13
C LEU A 25 -16.14 39.52 18.46
N PRO A 26 -15.95 40.85 18.65
CA PRO A 26 -16.25 41.49 19.91
C PRO A 26 -17.76 41.66 20.11
N ALA A 27 -18.27 41.10 21.19
CA ALA A 27 -19.62 41.29 21.69
C ALA A 27 -19.81 42.73 22.19
N ARG A 28 -20.06 43.68 21.29
CA ARG A 28 -20.47 45.04 21.65
C ARG A 28 -21.30 45.65 20.50
N ALA A 29 -22.60 45.44 20.53
CA ALA A 29 -23.63 46.28 19.95
C ALA A 29 -24.98 45.56 19.89
N LEU A 30 -25.69 45.41 20.98
CA LEU A 30 -27.16 45.20 20.99
C LEU A 30 -27.64 45.38 22.44
N ARG A 31 -27.47 46.61 22.95
CA ARG A 31 -28.12 47.08 24.15
C ARG A 31 -28.60 48.50 23.90
N GLU A 32 -29.69 48.65 23.14
CA GLU A 32 -30.45 49.88 23.20
C GLU A 32 -31.91 49.60 22.87
N LYS A 33 -32.73 49.93 23.87
CA LYS A 33 -34.11 50.39 23.80
C LYS A 33 -35.21 49.38 23.43
N ALA A 34 -35.72 48.73 24.43
CA ALA A 34 -37.18 48.45 24.45
C ALA A 34 -37.72 48.98 25.78
N ALA A 35 -38.25 50.20 25.74
CA ALA A 35 -39.07 50.78 26.79
C ALA A 35 -40.36 49.95 26.89
N VAL A 36 -40.56 49.36 28.05
CA VAL A 36 -41.79 48.63 28.40
C VAL A 36 -42.84 49.65 28.81
N PRO A 37 -44.00 49.77 28.14
CA PRO A 37 -45.11 50.58 28.61
C PRO A 37 -45.80 49.85 29.76
N VAL A 38 -45.77 50.53 30.94
CA VAL A 38 -46.52 50.10 32.12
C VAL A 38 -48.02 50.28 31.83
N TRP A 39 -48.73 49.18 31.57
CA TRP A 39 -50.17 49.18 31.48
C TRP A 39 -50.80 49.07 32.88
N ARG A 40 -51.52 50.12 33.28
CA ARG A 40 -52.38 50.14 34.49
C ARG A 40 -53.44 49.06 34.39
N ARG A 41 -53.51 48.21 35.41
CA ARG A 41 -54.58 47.25 35.69
C ARG A 41 -55.92 47.95 35.81
N GLY A 42 -56.74 47.91 34.76
CA GLY A 42 -58.17 48.19 34.84
C GLY A 42 -58.92 46.87 34.93
N LYS A 43 -59.66 46.66 36.02
CA LYS A 43 -60.59 45.54 36.20
C LYS A 43 -61.77 45.62 35.22
N HIS A 44 -61.75 44.86 34.13
CA HIS A 44 -62.91 44.42 33.38
C HIS A 44 -62.58 43.08 32.72
N MET A 45 -62.62 42.08 33.52
CA MET A 45 -62.37 40.69 33.09
C MET A 45 -63.63 39.87 33.40
N THR A 46 -64.46 39.60 32.39
CA THR A 46 -65.33 38.40 32.45
C THR A 46 -65.91 37.95 31.09
N GLN A 47 -65.89 38.77 30.04
CA GLN A 47 -66.51 38.36 28.78
C GLN A 47 -65.48 37.96 27.68
N GLY A 48 -64.21 38.32 27.79
CA GLY A 48 -63.15 38.00 26.79
C GLY A 48 -62.57 36.56 26.96
N ASP A 49 -62.54 36.10 28.22
CA ASP A 49 -61.88 34.82 28.56
C ASP A 49 -62.74 33.59 28.15
N GLU A 50 -64.08 33.72 28.21
CA GLU A 50 -64.96 32.67 27.69
C GLU A 50 -64.99 32.56 26.17
N ARG A 51 -64.88 33.71 25.48
CA ARG A 51 -64.79 33.71 24.01
C ARG A 51 -63.44 33.14 23.54
N MET A 52 -62.38 33.36 24.24
CA MET A 52 -61.06 32.82 23.93
C MET A 52 -60.98 31.28 24.23
N LYS A 53 -61.62 30.83 25.30
CA LYS A 53 -61.75 29.40 25.60
C LYS A 53 -62.62 28.67 24.60
N ALA A 54 -63.75 29.28 24.17
CA ALA A 54 -64.62 28.75 23.15
C ALA A 54 -63.92 28.72 21.76
N ALA A 55 -63.16 29.76 21.41
CA ALA A 55 -62.35 29.80 20.17
C ALA A 55 -61.23 28.72 20.18
N LYS A 56 -60.53 28.55 21.30
CA LYS A 56 -59.52 27.50 21.46
C LYS A 56 -60.10 26.09 21.41
N ALA A 57 -61.30 25.90 22.00
CA ALA A 57 -62.01 24.59 21.93
C ALA A 57 -62.50 24.28 20.52
N SER A 58 -63.01 25.29 19.77
CA SER A 58 -63.48 25.08 18.38
C SER A 58 -62.30 24.83 17.42
N ILE A 59 -61.18 25.49 17.64
CA ILE A 59 -59.94 25.24 16.84
C ILE A 59 -59.41 23.81 17.16
N ARG A 60 -59.44 23.39 18.42
CA ARG A 60 -58.98 22.04 18.83
C ARG A 60 -59.93 20.97 18.27
N GLN A 61 -61.20 21.19 18.21
CA GLN A 61 -62.20 20.28 17.68
C GLN A 61 -62.17 20.22 16.12
N ARG A 62 -61.88 21.34 15.44
CA ARG A 62 -61.60 21.35 13.98
C ARG A 62 -60.32 20.66 13.60
N LEU A 63 -59.26 20.73 14.43
CA LEU A 63 -57.99 20.05 14.20
C LEU A 63 -58.11 18.51 14.38
N THR A 64 -58.99 18.03 15.27
CA THR A 64 -59.22 16.59 15.45
C THR A 64 -60.04 15.96 14.34
N HIS A 65 -60.91 16.73 13.68
CA HIS A 65 -61.68 16.28 12.49
C HIS A 65 -61.03 16.62 11.16
N SER A 66 -59.95 17.41 11.16
CA SER A 66 -59.23 17.73 9.94
C SER A 66 -58.38 16.52 9.51
N LYS A 67 -58.29 16.28 8.22
CA LYS A 67 -57.37 15.25 7.63
C LYS A 67 -55.88 15.61 7.84
N LEU A 68 -55.57 16.75 8.54
CA LEU A 68 -54.24 17.26 8.84
C LEU A 68 -53.37 16.24 9.60
N PRO A 69 -53.79 15.58 10.72
CA PRO A 69 -52.94 14.65 11.41
C PRO A 69 -52.60 13.43 10.56
N MET A 70 -53.53 12.97 9.70
CA MET A 70 -53.28 11.89 8.77
C MET A 70 -52.25 12.27 7.69
N LEU A 71 -52.33 13.51 7.18
CA LEU A 71 -51.39 14.03 6.17
C LEU A 71 -49.99 14.21 6.75
N VAL A 72 -49.87 14.64 8.00
CA VAL A 72 -48.61 14.73 8.74
C VAL A 72 -48.04 13.33 8.99
N LEU A 73 -48.83 12.36 9.37
CA LEU A 73 -48.39 10.98 9.56
C LEU A 73 -47.85 10.39 8.26
N VAL A 74 -48.56 10.55 7.15
CA VAL A 74 -48.14 10.10 5.81
C VAL A 74 -46.81 10.79 5.41
N GLY A 75 -46.69 12.08 5.68
CA GLY A 75 -45.44 12.82 5.44
C GLY A 75 -44.23 12.28 6.25
N VAL A 76 -44.44 11.98 7.52
CA VAL A 76 -43.42 11.38 8.40
C VAL A 76 -42.99 9.99 7.92
N VAL A 77 -43.97 9.17 7.52
CA VAL A 77 -43.69 7.81 6.99
C VAL A 77 -42.89 7.91 5.67
N LEU A 78 -43.31 8.78 4.75
CA LEU A 78 -42.58 9.02 3.49
C LEU A 78 -41.15 9.50 3.74
N PHE A 79 -40.98 10.46 4.64
CA PHE A 79 -39.66 10.95 5.01
C PHE A 79 -38.77 9.85 5.62
N ALA A 80 -39.34 9.03 6.51
CA ALA A 80 -38.63 7.88 7.08
C ALA A 80 -38.23 6.85 6.02
N LEU A 81 -39.10 6.58 5.04
CA LEU A 81 -38.77 5.67 3.94
C LEU A 81 -37.67 6.23 3.02
N ILE A 82 -37.72 7.53 2.70
CA ILE A 82 -36.69 8.20 1.90
C ILE A 82 -35.36 8.15 2.67
N PHE A 83 -35.38 8.47 3.95
CA PHE A 83 -34.17 8.47 4.77
C PHE A 83 -33.56 7.07 4.90
N LEU A 84 -34.38 6.04 5.13
CA LEU A 84 -33.97 4.63 5.13
C LEU A 84 -33.39 4.20 3.79
N GLY A 85 -34.08 4.55 2.70
CA GLY A 85 -33.64 4.27 1.33
C GLY A 85 -32.27 4.94 1.03
N MET A 86 -32.11 6.22 1.41
CA MET A 86 -30.88 6.95 1.23
C MET A 86 -29.73 6.36 2.06
N ARG A 87 -30.02 5.94 3.30
CA ARG A 87 -29.02 5.30 4.16
C ARG A 87 -28.61 3.90 3.64
N PHE A 88 -29.57 3.14 3.11
CA PHE A 88 -29.30 1.86 2.46
C PHE A 88 -28.50 2.04 1.19
N PHE A 89 -28.89 3.00 0.34
CA PHE A 89 -28.16 3.31 -0.89
C PHE A 89 -26.72 3.76 -0.63
N THR A 90 -26.49 4.67 0.33
CA THR A 90 -25.13 5.12 0.66
C THR A 90 -24.26 3.98 1.19
N ARG A 91 -24.85 3.07 1.97
CA ARG A 91 -24.13 1.89 2.48
C ARG A 91 -23.76 0.93 1.35
N TYR A 92 -24.73 0.62 0.50
CA TYR A 92 -24.55 -0.24 -0.67
C TYR A 92 -23.48 0.33 -1.63
N THR A 93 -23.60 1.61 -1.97
CA THR A 93 -22.63 2.28 -2.86
C THR A 93 -21.21 2.28 -2.27
N ARG A 94 -21.08 2.47 -0.96
CA ARG A 94 -19.78 2.43 -0.29
C ARG A 94 -19.16 1.02 -0.35
N GLU A 95 -19.93 -0.01 -0.11
CA GLU A 95 -19.46 -1.40 -0.19
C GLU A 95 -19.05 -1.78 -1.62
N GLU A 96 -19.81 -1.33 -2.62
CA GLU A 96 -19.49 -1.57 -4.03
C GLU A 96 -18.24 -0.83 -4.47
N LEU A 97 -18.09 0.45 -4.10
CA LEU A 97 -16.88 1.24 -4.37
C LEU A 97 -15.65 0.63 -3.70
N TYR A 98 -15.80 0.15 -2.47
CA TYR A 98 -14.71 -0.53 -1.76
C TYR A 98 -14.27 -1.80 -2.51
N ARG A 99 -15.23 -2.61 -2.92
CA ARG A 99 -15.00 -3.85 -3.67
C ARG A 99 -14.33 -3.60 -5.02
N GLU A 100 -14.83 -2.58 -5.76
CA GLU A 100 -14.22 -2.17 -7.03
C GLU A 100 -12.81 -1.67 -6.83
N SER A 101 -12.56 -0.87 -5.79
CA SER A 101 -11.22 -0.40 -5.42
C SER A 101 -10.26 -1.55 -5.15
N GLN A 102 -10.70 -2.55 -4.38
CA GLN A 102 -9.91 -3.75 -4.14
C GLN A 102 -9.58 -4.51 -5.43
N ASN A 103 -10.56 -4.67 -6.32
CA ASN A 103 -10.36 -5.38 -7.59
C ASN A 103 -9.30 -4.67 -8.46
N GLN A 104 -9.42 -3.35 -8.61
CA GLN A 104 -8.44 -2.56 -9.38
C GLN A 104 -7.05 -2.60 -8.76
N LEU A 105 -6.95 -2.47 -7.44
CA LEU A 105 -5.67 -2.60 -6.75
C LEU A 105 -5.05 -3.99 -6.90
N THR A 106 -5.88 -5.01 -6.85
CA THR A 106 -5.46 -6.40 -7.07
C THR A 106 -4.88 -6.58 -8.46
N GLU A 107 -5.55 -6.04 -9.48
CA GLU A 107 -5.08 -6.11 -10.85
C GLU A 107 -3.76 -5.37 -11.04
N ILE A 108 -3.66 -4.12 -10.59
CA ILE A 108 -2.44 -3.31 -10.70
C ILE A 108 -1.28 -3.96 -9.93
N THR A 109 -1.53 -4.39 -8.70
CA THR A 109 -0.51 -5.08 -7.89
C THR A 109 -0.06 -6.38 -8.55
N SER A 110 -0.98 -7.12 -9.19
CA SER A 110 -0.65 -8.34 -9.92
C SER A 110 0.20 -8.06 -11.15
N GLN A 111 -0.09 -7.02 -11.92
CA GLN A 111 0.72 -6.62 -13.07
C GLN A 111 2.14 -6.20 -12.67
N MET A 112 2.27 -5.44 -11.57
CA MET A 112 3.59 -5.06 -11.04
C MET A 112 4.38 -6.27 -10.56
N TYR A 113 3.72 -7.15 -9.83
CA TYR A 113 4.27 -8.42 -9.38
C TYR A 113 4.75 -9.28 -10.55
N GLU A 114 3.94 -9.44 -11.59
CA GLU A 114 4.30 -10.24 -12.76
C GLU A 114 5.56 -9.70 -13.43
N LYS A 115 5.64 -8.39 -13.65
CA LYS A 115 6.84 -7.74 -14.20
C LYS A 115 8.07 -7.99 -13.31
N LEU A 116 7.93 -7.84 -11.99
CA LEU A 116 9.03 -8.08 -11.06
C LEU A 116 9.45 -9.55 -11.06
N SER A 117 8.47 -10.45 -11.03
CA SER A 117 8.69 -11.91 -11.05
C SER A 117 9.41 -12.36 -12.33
N ILE A 118 9.00 -11.88 -13.48
CA ILE A 118 9.67 -12.15 -14.77
C ILE A 118 11.12 -11.65 -14.70
N THR A 119 11.35 -10.46 -14.15
CA THR A 119 12.72 -9.92 -14.05
C THR A 119 13.58 -10.74 -13.11
N LEU A 120 13.05 -11.22 -11.99
CA LEU A 120 13.78 -12.10 -11.08
C LEU A 120 14.08 -13.46 -11.75
N GLU A 121 13.11 -14.03 -12.47
CA GLU A 121 13.30 -15.31 -13.17
C GLU A 121 14.33 -15.19 -14.29
N GLN A 122 14.41 -14.07 -15.00
CA GLN A 122 15.46 -13.80 -15.99
C GLN A 122 16.88 -13.89 -15.38
N GLN A 123 17.05 -13.49 -14.10
CA GLN A 123 18.34 -13.63 -13.45
C GLN A 123 18.70 -15.11 -13.19
N TRP A 124 17.69 -15.91 -12.86
CA TRP A 124 17.88 -17.36 -12.70
C TRP A 124 18.17 -18.07 -13.99
N ASP A 125 17.46 -17.71 -15.07
CA ASP A 125 17.71 -18.27 -16.40
C ASP A 125 19.12 -17.94 -16.86
N PHE A 126 19.55 -16.70 -16.64
CA PHE A 126 20.90 -16.26 -16.93
C PHE A 126 21.94 -17.12 -16.16
N LEU A 127 21.81 -17.26 -14.84
CA LEU A 127 22.72 -18.09 -14.04
C LEU A 127 22.73 -19.55 -14.50
N THR A 128 21.57 -20.10 -14.85
CA THR A 128 21.43 -21.47 -15.37
C THR A 128 22.14 -21.65 -16.72
N VAL A 129 22.03 -20.68 -17.62
CA VAL A 129 22.74 -20.68 -18.91
C VAL A 129 24.25 -20.60 -18.67
N MET A 130 24.67 -19.77 -17.71
CA MET A 130 26.09 -19.62 -17.36
C MET A 130 26.68 -20.87 -16.73
N ASP A 131 25.95 -21.55 -15.86
CA ASP A 131 26.38 -22.85 -15.29
C ASP A 131 26.63 -23.88 -16.40
N ARG A 132 25.71 -23.97 -17.37
CA ARG A 132 25.90 -24.83 -18.54
C ARG A 132 27.10 -24.41 -19.40
N SER A 133 27.32 -23.10 -19.55
CA SER A 133 28.47 -22.59 -20.28
C SER A 133 29.78 -22.92 -19.58
N VAL A 134 29.85 -22.75 -18.27
CA VAL A 134 31.00 -23.14 -17.45
C VAL A 134 31.26 -24.63 -17.57
N ALA A 135 30.25 -25.48 -17.52
CA ALA A 135 30.38 -26.92 -17.69
C ALA A 135 30.85 -27.30 -19.11
N PHE A 136 30.41 -26.60 -20.16
CA PHE A 136 30.78 -26.84 -21.54
C PHE A 136 32.23 -26.42 -21.84
N TYR A 137 32.62 -25.20 -21.43
CA TYR A 137 33.99 -24.70 -21.68
C TYR A 137 35.01 -25.30 -20.73
N ALA A 138 34.59 -25.77 -19.55
CA ALA A 138 35.39 -26.42 -18.52
C ALA A 138 36.76 -25.72 -18.34
N PRO A 139 36.79 -24.43 -17.94
CA PRO A 139 38.04 -23.69 -17.83
C PRO A 139 38.97 -24.36 -16.79
N THR A 140 40.18 -24.72 -17.22
CA THR A 140 41.14 -25.41 -16.38
C THR A 140 42.13 -24.44 -15.67
N THR A 141 42.22 -23.21 -16.12
CA THR A 141 43.09 -22.18 -15.55
C THR A 141 42.27 -20.95 -15.06
N GLN A 142 42.84 -20.22 -14.11
CA GLN A 142 42.21 -19.00 -13.61
C GLN A 142 42.00 -17.97 -14.72
N GLU A 143 42.97 -17.83 -15.63
CA GLU A 143 42.87 -16.90 -16.75
C GLU A 143 41.70 -17.25 -17.67
N ALA A 144 41.48 -18.54 -17.97
CA ALA A 144 40.34 -18.99 -18.78
C ALA A 144 39.00 -18.72 -18.07
N LEU A 145 38.92 -18.95 -16.74
CA LEU A 145 37.74 -18.60 -15.95
C LEU A 145 37.49 -17.09 -15.97
N VAL A 146 38.52 -16.28 -15.74
CA VAL A 146 38.41 -14.81 -15.77
C VAL A 146 37.98 -14.30 -17.14
N GLN A 147 38.49 -14.86 -18.22
CA GLN A 147 38.05 -14.51 -19.58
C GLN A 147 36.56 -14.81 -19.78
N LEU A 148 36.09 -15.96 -19.30
CA LEU A 148 34.67 -16.31 -19.35
C LEU A 148 33.81 -15.35 -18.53
N LEU A 149 34.23 -15.05 -17.28
CA LEU A 149 33.54 -14.07 -16.42
C LEU A 149 33.53 -12.68 -17.07
N GLN A 150 34.64 -12.24 -17.67
CA GLN A 150 34.74 -10.92 -18.31
C GLN A 150 33.87 -10.83 -19.57
N ALA A 151 33.89 -11.85 -20.42
CA ALA A 151 33.01 -11.88 -21.61
C ALA A 151 31.54 -11.80 -21.19
N THR A 152 31.16 -12.55 -20.16
CA THR A 152 29.82 -12.55 -19.61
C THR A 152 29.46 -11.21 -18.99
N GLN A 153 30.35 -10.64 -18.18
CA GLN A 153 30.16 -9.33 -17.56
C GLN A 153 29.94 -8.23 -18.61
N ASN A 154 30.74 -8.23 -19.69
CA ASN A 154 30.60 -7.27 -20.79
C ASN A 154 29.24 -7.42 -21.49
N GLN A 155 28.76 -8.63 -21.68
CA GLN A 155 27.45 -8.88 -22.25
C GLN A 155 26.32 -8.36 -21.31
N LEU A 156 26.43 -8.60 -20.01
CA LEU A 156 25.49 -8.11 -19.04
C LEU A 156 25.46 -6.59 -18.93
N MET A 157 26.64 -5.96 -18.89
CA MET A 157 26.76 -4.51 -18.80
C MET A 157 26.16 -3.77 -19.99
N SER A 158 26.06 -4.43 -21.15
CA SER A 158 25.34 -3.88 -22.30
C SER A 158 23.83 -3.84 -22.11
N GLN A 159 23.29 -4.67 -21.21
CA GLN A 159 21.88 -4.78 -20.90
C GLN A 159 21.51 -4.03 -19.60
N ASP A 160 22.31 -4.19 -18.55
CA ASP A 160 22.14 -3.55 -17.26
C ASP A 160 23.52 -3.31 -16.59
N SER A 161 23.94 -2.05 -16.52
CA SER A 161 25.25 -1.67 -15.97
C SER A 161 25.40 -1.94 -14.46
N ALA A 162 24.29 -2.19 -13.77
CA ALA A 162 24.27 -2.48 -12.33
C ALA A 162 24.49 -3.96 -12.00
N LEU A 163 24.51 -4.85 -13.02
CA LEU A 163 24.72 -6.28 -12.83
C LEU A 163 26.21 -6.60 -12.68
N ARG A 164 26.56 -7.44 -11.71
CA ARG A 164 27.92 -7.97 -11.53
C ARG A 164 27.88 -9.49 -11.45
N PHE A 165 28.65 -10.14 -12.29
CA PHE A 165 28.75 -11.59 -12.33
C PHE A 165 30.07 -12.04 -11.70
N LEU A 166 29.99 -13.03 -10.81
CA LEU A 166 31.06 -13.46 -9.92
C LEU A 166 31.05 -15.01 -9.81
N ALA A 167 32.20 -15.56 -9.44
CA ALA A 167 32.31 -16.96 -9.00
C ALA A 167 32.77 -17.02 -7.54
N ILE A 168 32.40 -18.09 -6.84
CA ILE A 168 32.86 -18.32 -5.45
C ILE A 168 33.59 -19.66 -5.41
N ASP A 169 34.75 -19.63 -4.73
CA ASP A 169 35.54 -20.82 -4.49
C ASP A 169 35.16 -21.55 -3.19
N GLU A 170 35.72 -22.75 -3.01
CA GLU A 170 35.51 -23.59 -1.83
C GLU A 170 36.03 -22.96 -0.52
N SER A 171 36.92 -21.97 -0.61
CA SER A 171 37.45 -21.22 0.53
C SER A 171 36.57 -20.02 0.88
N GLY A 172 35.46 -19.81 0.19
CA GLY A 172 34.57 -18.69 0.40
C GLY A 172 35.12 -17.37 -0.14
N ASN A 173 35.93 -17.37 -1.20
CA ASN A 173 36.37 -16.15 -1.84
C ASN A 173 35.59 -15.89 -3.13
N LEU A 174 35.25 -14.63 -3.37
CA LEU A 174 34.71 -14.11 -4.62
C LEU A 174 35.83 -13.93 -5.65
N ILE A 175 35.57 -14.32 -6.88
CA ILE A 175 36.42 -14.09 -8.05
C ILE A 175 35.60 -13.24 -9.02
N ASN A 176 36.08 -12.02 -9.32
CA ASN A 176 35.41 -11.10 -10.22
C ASN A 176 35.97 -11.21 -11.67
N ALA A 177 35.35 -10.49 -12.59
CA ALA A 177 35.74 -10.43 -13.99
C ALA A 177 37.14 -9.77 -14.22
N ALA A 178 37.70 -9.09 -13.23
CA ALA A 178 39.07 -8.56 -13.28
C ALA A 178 40.11 -9.60 -12.77
N GLY A 179 39.67 -10.76 -12.30
CA GLY A 179 40.54 -11.79 -11.72
C GLY A 179 40.92 -11.52 -10.25
N GLU A 180 40.35 -10.50 -9.64
CA GLU A 180 40.59 -10.20 -8.23
C GLU A 180 39.86 -11.24 -7.37
N ARG A 181 40.57 -11.69 -6.33
CA ARG A 181 40.05 -12.64 -5.35
C ARG A 181 39.93 -11.96 -4.01
N MET A 182 38.71 -11.89 -3.48
CA MET A 182 38.41 -11.23 -2.21
C MET A 182 37.51 -12.10 -1.33
N PRO A 183 37.63 -11.99 0.00
CA PRO A 183 36.73 -12.76 0.91
C PRO A 183 35.26 -12.41 0.65
N CYS A 184 34.41 -13.43 0.59
CA CYS A 184 32.97 -13.27 0.45
C CYS A 184 32.32 -13.19 1.82
N GLU A 185 31.71 -12.05 2.15
CA GLU A 185 31.07 -11.81 3.45
C GLU A 185 29.82 -12.67 3.68
N PHE A 186 29.24 -13.23 2.61
CA PHE A 186 28.04 -14.03 2.67
C PHE A 186 28.30 -15.52 2.33
N ALA A 187 29.54 -15.95 2.24
CA ALA A 187 29.88 -17.33 1.91
C ALA A 187 29.20 -18.35 2.84
N ASP A 188 29.12 -18.04 4.15
CA ASP A 188 28.50 -18.90 5.15
C ASP A 188 26.97 -19.03 5.00
N THR A 189 26.33 -18.13 4.25
CA THR A 189 24.89 -18.17 4.00
C THR A 189 24.54 -18.99 2.76
N LEU A 190 25.54 -19.37 1.97
CA LEU A 190 25.33 -20.13 0.74
C LEU A 190 25.05 -21.61 1.05
N GLY A 191 23.88 -22.08 0.59
CA GLY A 191 23.52 -23.49 0.68
C GLY A 191 24.15 -24.30 -0.44
N MET A 192 24.45 -25.54 -0.15
CA MET A 192 25.07 -26.48 -1.11
C MET A 192 24.12 -26.92 -2.24
N THR A 193 22.85 -26.62 -2.13
CA THR A 193 21.83 -27.06 -3.12
C THR A 193 20.80 -25.98 -3.37
N GLY A 194 20.38 -25.88 -4.66
CA GLY A 194 19.27 -25.04 -5.05
C GLY A 194 19.61 -23.57 -5.31
N ARG A 195 18.67 -22.88 -5.85
CA ARG A 195 18.70 -21.45 -6.12
C ARG A 195 18.53 -20.69 -4.82
N GLN A 196 19.35 -19.68 -4.57
CA GLN A 196 19.26 -18.84 -3.38
C GLN A 196 19.23 -17.37 -3.77
N CYS A 197 18.26 -16.64 -3.24
CA CYS A 197 18.16 -15.20 -3.38
C CYS A 197 18.09 -14.55 -2.01
N PHE A 198 18.99 -13.63 -1.72
CA PHE A 198 19.02 -12.90 -0.46
C PHE A 198 19.59 -11.49 -0.64
N LEU A 199 19.57 -10.69 0.42
CA LEU A 199 20.04 -9.31 0.41
C LEU A 199 21.36 -9.19 1.16
N ILE A 200 22.31 -8.48 0.53
CA ILE A 200 23.48 -7.92 1.21
C ILE A 200 23.25 -6.43 1.45
N ARG A 201 23.55 -5.98 2.66
CA ARG A 201 23.49 -4.57 2.99
C ARG A 201 24.76 -3.87 2.53
N GLY A 202 24.53 -2.73 1.86
CA GLY A 202 25.61 -1.82 1.58
C GLY A 202 26.26 -1.29 2.87
N LYS A 203 27.58 -1.16 2.88
CA LYS A 203 28.36 -0.57 3.98
C LYS A 203 28.62 0.90 3.68
N GLY A 204 28.56 1.72 4.73
CA GLY A 204 29.03 3.11 4.63
C GLY A 204 28.23 4.02 3.70
N GLY A 205 27.00 3.66 3.33
CA GLY A 205 26.17 4.43 2.39
C GLY A 205 26.06 3.79 1.00
N ASP A 206 26.71 2.64 0.79
CA ASP A 206 26.53 1.87 -0.42
C ASP A 206 25.12 1.31 -0.51
N GLU A 207 24.66 1.09 -1.72
CA GLU A 207 23.37 0.53 -2.02
C GLU A 207 23.26 -0.94 -1.57
N ASN A 208 22.10 -1.33 -1.03
CA ASN A 208 21.78 -2.74 -0.79
C ASN A 208 21.78 -3.50 -2.11
N GLN A 209 22.28 -4.73 -2.09
CA GLN A 209 22.40 -5.57 -3.29
C GLN A 209 21.63 -6.86 -3.13
N MET A 210 20.88 -7.22 -4.17
CA MET A 210 20.31 -8.55 -4.33
C MET A 210 21.39 -9.51 -4.78
N VAL A 211 21.47 -10.65 -4.12
CA VAL A 211 22.37 -11.77 -4.46
C VAL A 211 21.54 -12.91 -5.00
N PHE A 212 21.82 -13.32 -6.22
CA PHE A 212 21.34 -14.56 -6.79
C PHE A 212 22.51 -15.54 -6.82
N SER A 213 22.39 -16.67 -6.17
CA SER A 213 23.44 -17.68 -6.10
C SER A 213 22.94 -19.02 -6.57
N LEU A 214 23.72 -19.64 -7.45
CA LEU A 214 23.48 -20.95 -8.00
C LEU A 214 24.71 -21.83 -7.76
N PRO A 215 24.60 -22.96 -7.03
CA PRO A 215 25.69 -23.91 -6.92
C PRO A 215 25.97 -24.55 -8.29
N ILE A 216 27.24 -24.72 -8.65
CA ILE A 216 27.66 -25.31 -9.92
C ILE A 216 27.33 -26.79 -9.92
N MET A 217 26.63 -27.26 -10.98
CA MET A 217 26.23 -28.66 -11.10
C MET A 217 27.43 -29.61 -11.18
N GLN A 218 28.48 -29.21 -11.89
CA GLN A 218 29.70 -30.00 -12.04
C GLN A 218 30.87 -29.29 -11.35
N PRO A 219 31.57 -29.94 -10.40
CA PRO A 219 32.68 -29.31 -9.72
C PRO A 219 33.75 -28.86 -10.73
N LEU A 220 34.03 -27.57 -10.73
CA LEU A 220 35.03 -26.97 -11.59
C LEU A 220 36.31 -26.73 -10.76
N THR A 221 37.41 -27.39 -11.17
CA THR A 221 38.74 -27.20 -10.56
C THR A 221 39.61 -26.40 -11.49
N VAL A 222 40.08 -25.26 -11.00
CA VAL A 222 40.84 -24.27 -11.79
C VAL A 222 42.26 -24.17 -11.21
N ALA A 223 43.28 -24.29 -12.04
CA ALA A 223 44.66 -24.10 -11.62
C ALA A 223 44.99 -22.62 -11.42
N THR A 224 45.62 -22.31 -10.28
CA THR A 224 46.07 -20.97 -9.91
C THR A 224 47.57 -21.07 -9.54
N GLY A 225 48.44 -20.96 -10.54
CA GLY A 225 49.86 -21.27 -10.35
C GLY A 225 50.11 -22.70 -9.93
N GLU A 226 50.74 -22.89 -8.76
CA GLU A 226 51.04 -24.23 -8.22
C GLU A 226 49.84 -24.83 -7.42
N LYS A 227 48.75 -24.07 -7.21
CA LYS A 227 47.56 -24.49 -6.45
C LYS A 227 46.40 -24.68 -7.39
N SER A 228 45.46 -25.50 -6.97
CA SER A 228 44.13 -25.61 -7.61
C SER A 228 43.07 -25.10 -6.64
N ILE A 229 42.09 -24.42 -7.19
CA ILE A 229 40.91 -23.96 -6.46
C ILE A 229 39.66 -24.60 -7.08
N ARG A 230 38.71 -24.93 -6.23
CA ARG A 230 37.42 -25.46 -6.68
C ARG A 230 36.37 -24.38 -6.63
N ILE A 231 35.74 -24.12 -7.74
CA ILE A 231 34.60 -23.18 -7.84
C ILE A 231 33.35 -23.94 -7.41
N THR A 232 32.56 -23.34 -6.54
CA THR A 232 31.37 -23.93 -5.93
C THR A 232 30.08 -23.26 -6.36
N HIS A 233 30.09 -21.92 -6.57
CA HIS A 233 28.89 -21.16 -6.91
C HIS A 233 29.16 -20.14 -8.00
N LEU A 234 28.13 -19.89 -8.80
CA LEU A 234 28.00 -18.68 -9.62
C LEU A 234 27.06 -17.71 -8.91
N VAL A 235 27.42 -16.44 -8.93
CA VAL A 235 26.71 -15.38 -8.25
C VAL A 235 26.47 -14.20 -9.17
N LEU A 236 25.24 -13.68 -9.12
CA LEU A 236 24.86 -12.45 -9.77
C LEU A 236 24.47 -11.44 -8.70
N LEU A 237 25.11 -10.28 -8.69
CA LEU A 237 24.77 -9.15 -7.82
C LEU A 237 23.99 -8.12 -8.62
N LYS A 238 22.92 -7.60 -8.03
CA LYS A 238 22.08 -6.54 -8.61
C LYS A 238 21.70 -5.53 -7.54
N GLY A 239 21.89 -4.23 -7.83
CA GLY A 239 21.48 -3.16 -6.94
C GLY A 239 19.98 -3.12 -6.72
N MET A 240 19.53 -2.83 -5.49
CA MET A 240 18.11 -2.71 -5.14
C MET A 240 17.42 -1.53 -5.83
N SER A 241 18.14 -0.46 -6.17
CA SER A 241 17.62 0.69 -6.94
C SER A 241 17.06 0.27 -8.30
N SER A 242 17.54 -0.85 -8.85
CA SER A 242 17.02 -1.42 -10.10
C SER A 242 15.56 -1.86 -10.01
N LEU A 243 14.99 -1.97 -8.80
CA LEU A 243 13.57 -2.22 -8.58
C LEU A 243 12.71 -0.96 -8.75
N THR A 244 13.29 0.23 -8.59
CA THR A 244 12.58 1.51 -8.65
C THR A 244 11.70 1.68 -9.90
N PRO A 245 12.16 1.34 -11.13
CA PRO A 245 11.34 1.50 -12.34
C PRO A 245 10.07 0.65 -12.32
N PHE A 246 10.08 -0.50 -11.64
CA PHE A 246 8.89 -1.36 -11.53
C PHE A 246 7.80 -0.72 -10.68
N PHE A 247 8.19 0.03 -9.66
CA PHE A 247 7.27 0.67 -8.73
C PHE A 247 6.79 2.03 -9.23
N ARG A 248 7.60 2.77 -9.99
CA ARG A 248 7.25 4.11 -10.52
C ARG A 248 6.37 4.09 -11.76
N SER A 249 6.29 2.99 -12.47
CA SER A 249 5.52 2.89 -13.73
C SER A 249 4.04 2.58 -13.52
N SER A 250 3.55 2.58 -12.28
CA SER A 250 2.16 2.24 -11.98
C SER A 250 1.20 3.37 -12.33
N ALA A 251 -0.07 3.02 -12.51
CA ALA A 251 -1.18 3.96 -12.70
C ALA A 251 -1.34 4.97 -11.55
N PHE A 252 -0.76 4.66 -10.38
CA PHE A 252 -0.71 5.54 -9.23
C PHE A 252 0.55 6.41 -9.31
N HIS A 253 0.50 7.48 -10.12
CA HIS A 253 1.54 8.52 -10.16
C HIS A 253 1.58 9.38 -8.89
N THR A 254 1.01 8.90 -7.82
CA THR A 254 0.77 9.70 -6.65
C THR A 254 1.98 9.70 -5.75
N GLN A 255 2.33 10.88 -5.30
CA GLN A 255 3.43 11.12 -4.37
C GLN A 255 3.24 10.41 -3.01
N ASN A 256 2.08 9.79 -2.81
CA ASN A 256 1.64 9.27 -1.52
C ASN A 256 1.53 7.74 -1.44
N SER A 257 1.84 7.03 -2.52
CA SER A 257 1.90 5.56 -2.49
C SER A 257 3.28 5.08 -2.06
N THR A 258 3.31 4.02 -1.27
CA THR A 258 4.54 3.43 -0.77
C THR A 258 4.65 1.98 -1.16
N TYR A 259 5.78 1.64 -1.77
CA TYR A 259 6.15 0.26 -2.08
C TYR A 259 7.25 -0.20 -1.14
N VAL A 260 7.10 -1.39 -0.62
CA VAL A 260 8.10 -1.99 0.26
C VAL A 260 8.29 -3.44 -0.11
N VAL A 261 9.56 -3.86 -0.24
CA VAL A 261 9.90 -5.28 -0.33
C VAL A 261 10.46 -5.71 1.02
N ILE A 262 9.92 -6.77 1.55
CA ILE A 262 10.32 -7.33 2.84
C ILE A 262 10.73 -8.79 2.71
N SER A 263 11.66 -9.20 3.56
CA SER A 263 11.99 -10.60 3.81
C SER A 263 11.81 -10.84 5.29
N ASP A 264 10.91 -11.77 5.64
CA ASP A 264 10.59 -12.12 7.04
C ASP A 264 10.33 -10.89 7.94
N GLY A 265 9.54 -9.95 7.42
CA GLY A 265 9.19 -8.70 8.09
C GLY A 265 10.28 -7.62 8.07
N VAL A 266 11.48 -7.92 7.60
CA VAL A 266 12.58 -6.96 7.50
C VAL A 266 12.52 -6.19 6.19
N LYS A 267 12.49 -4.87 6.27
CA LYS A 267 12.49 -3.99 5.10
C LYS A 267 13.79 -4.11 4.32
N MET A 268 13.69 -4.51 3.07
CA MET A 268 14.80 -4.67 2.14
C MET A 268 14.91 -3.47 1.20
N TYR A 269 13.79 -3.03 0.67
CA TYR A 269 13.66 -1.88 -0.21
C TYR A 269 12.40 -1.11 0.14
N SER A 270 12.43 0.20 -0.03
CA SER A 270 11.28 1.08 0.13
C SER A 270 11.40 2.24 -0.83
N ASP A 271 10.37 2.47 -1.61
CA ASP A 271 10.13 3.72 -2.34
C ASP A 271 8.95 4.42 -1.65
N ALA A 272 9.23 5.08 -0.53
CA ALA A 272 8.25 5.81 0.24
C ALA A 272 8.29 7.27 -0.18
N ALA A 273 7.24 7.72 -0.84
CA ALA A 273 7.04 9.13 -1.16
C ALA A 273 6.28 9.87 -0.04
N ASP A 274 5.55 9.14 0.81
CA ASP A 274 4.73 9.71 1.87
C ASP A 274 5.49 9.70 3.21
N GLU A 275 5.73 10.89 3.78
CA GLU A 275 6.35 11.06 5.10
C GLU A 275 5.51 10.40 6.22
N ASN A 276 4.20 10.29 6.05
CA ASN A 276 3.30 9.64 7.01
C ASN A 276 3.54 8.12 7.13
N ILE A 277 4.24 7.51 6.18
CA ILE A 277 4.55 6.08 6.18
C ILE A 277 5.97 5.79 6.71
N ASN A 278 6.73 6.81 7.10
CA ASN A 278 8.06 6.66 7.71
C ASN A 278 8.07 5.93 9.06
N PHE A 279 6.88 5.68 9.67
CA PHE A 279 6.77 4.85 10.87
C PHE A 279 7.17 3.39 10.62
N LEU A 280 7.21 2.95 9.37
CA LEU A 280 7.69 1.63 9.01
C LEU A 280 9.21 1.54 9.22
N GLY A 281 9.63 1.28 10.43
CA GLY A 281 11.03 1.07 10.77
C GLY A 281 11.68 -0.08 9.99
N ARG A 282 12.80 -0.59 10.49
CA ARG A 282 13.52 -1.70 9.86
C ARG A 282 12.69 -3.01 9.84
N ASN A 283 12.01 -3.31 10.95
CA ASN A 283 11.05 -4.42 11.02
C ASN A 283 9.65 -3.83 10.89
N ILE A 284 8.94 -4.21 9.85
CA ILE A 284 7.65 -3.64 9.47
C ILE A 284 6.50 -4.30 10.23
N TYR A 285 6.59 -5.59 10.53
CA TYR A 285 5.48 -6.33 11.16
C TYR A 285 5.01 -5.74 12.49
N PRO A 286 5.89 -5.35 13.43
CA PRO A 286 5.46 -4.70 14.66
C PRO A 286 4.69 -3.41 14.41
N ALA A 287 5.13 -2.59 13.44
CA ALA A 287 4.45 -1.35 13.09
C ALA A 287 3.07 -1.63 12.47
N LEU A 288 2.96 -2.58 11.54
CA LEU A 288 1.69 -2.96 10.92
C LEU A 288 0.71 -3.55 11.94
N ARG A 289 1.17 -4.30 12.95
CA ARG A 289 0.33 -4.84 14.01
C ARG A 289 -0.31 -3.77 14.91
N THR A 290 0.25 -2.56 14.96
CA THR A 290 -0.31 -1.45 15.75
C THR A 290 -1.44 -0.72 15.01
N LEU A 291 -1.60 -0.94 13.72
CA LEU A 291 -2.59 -0.28 12.89
C LEU A 291 -3.98 -0.93 13.06
N ARG A 292 -5.01 -0.18 12.69
CA ARG A 292 -6.39 -0.64 12.73
C ARG A 292 -6.83 -1.11 11.35
N TYR A 293 -7.38 -2.32 11.30
CA TYR A 293 -7.89 -2.98 10.09
C TYR A 293 -9.41 -3.10 10.16
N PRO A 294 -10.19 -2.20 9.52
CA PRO A 294 -11.64 -2.18 9.63
C PRO A 294 -12.32 -3.45 9.12
N HIS A 295 -11.78 -4.09 8.08
CA HIS A 295 -12.36 -5.28 7.46
C HIS A 295 -11.63 -6.58 7.83
N ALA A 296 -10.31 -6.58 7.89
CA ALA A 296 -9.54 -7.78 8.23
C ALA A 296 -9.42 -8.06 9.74
N GLY A 297 -9.77 -7.10 10.58
CA GLY A 297 -9.67 -7.20 12.04
C GLY A 297 -8.26 -6.93 12.59
N ASN A 298 -7.23 -7.62 12.12
CA ASN A 298 -5.84 -7.40 12.50
C ASN A 298 -4.85 -7.82 11.39
N PHE A 299 -3.58 -7.49 11.57
CA PHE A 299 -2.52 -7.80 10.60
C PHE A 299 -2.23 -9.30 10.49
N ASP A 300 -2.32 -10.05 11.56
CA ASP A 300 -2.03 -11.49 11.55
C ASP A 300 -3.08 -12.26 10.72
N ASN A 301 -4.33 -11.78 10.65
CA ASN A 301 -5.33 -12.29 9.72
C ASN A 301 -4.91 -12.06 8.26
N CYS A 302 -4.36 -10.88 7.93
CA CYS A 302 -3.86 -10.59 6.58
C CYS A 302 -2.70 -11.53 6.21
N LEU A 303 -1.81 -11.85 7.14
CA LEU A 303 -0.74 -12.82 6.91
C LEU A 303 -1.30 -14.23 6.68
N THR A 304 -2.30 -14.63 7.46
CA THR A 304 -2.96 -15.92 7.28
C THR A 304 -3.65 -16.02 5.92
N GLU A 305 -4.32 -14.98 5.48
CA GLU A 305 -4.92 -14.91 4.13
C GLU A 305 -3.86 -14.97 3.04
N LEU A 306 -2.75 -14.25 3.21
CA LEU A 306 -1.63 -14.26 2.28
C LEU A 306 -1.05 -15.68 2.11
N GLU A 307 -0.98 -16.45 3.20
CA GLU A 307 -0.48 -17.83 3.19
C GLU A 307 -1.50 -18.83 2.64
N ALA A 308 -2.78 -18.62 2.91
CA ALA A 308 -3.86 -19.52 2.51
C ALA A 308 -4.32 -19.33 1.06
N SER A 309 -4.08 -18.16 0.46
CA SER A 309 -4.52 -17.89 -0.90
C SER A 309 -3.63 -18.58 -1.93
N ASP A 310 -4.22 -19.20 -2.96
CA ASP A 310 -3.49 -19.86 -4.05
C ASP A 310 -2.54 -18.89 -4.79
N ASN A 311 -2.90 -17.62 -4.84
CA ASN A 311 -2.10 -16.56 -5.46
C ASN A 311 -1.15 -15.87 -4.49
N HIS A 312 -1.10 -16.29 -3.22
CA HIS A 312 -0.32 -15.63 -2.17
C HIS A 312 -0.49 -14.10 -2.14
N PHE A 313 -1.75 -13.67 -2.26
CA PHE A 313 -2.14 -12.26 -2.33
C PHE A 313 -3.22 -11.95 -1.30
N THR A 314 -3.11 -10.79 -0.64
CA THR A 314 -4.18 -10.19 0.17
C THR A 314 -4.19 -8.68 -0.01
N CYS A 315 -5.38 -8.08 0.02
CA CYS A 315 -5.56 -6.63 -0.04
C CYS A 315 -6.69 -6.22 0.92
N THR A 316 -6.38 -5.33 1.84
CA THR A 316 -7.33 -4.85 2.85
C THR A 316 -7.13 -3.36 3.11
N ASP A 317 -8.11 -2.73 3.74
CA ASP A 317 -7.95 -1.37 4.21
C ASP A 317 -7.32 -1.30 5.60
N VAL A 318 -6.56 -0.24 5.81
CA VAL A 318 -5.85 0.04 7.06
C VAL A 318 -5.95 1.53 7.39
N LEU A 319 -6.10 1.85 8.66
CA LEU A 319 -6.10 3.23 9.13
C LEU A 319 -4.73 3.61 9.69
N VAL A 320 -4.11 4.62 9.05
CA VAL A 320 -2.87 5.25 9.50
C VAL A 320 -3.21 6.69 9.90
N ASP A 321 -3.05 7.06 11.15
CA ASP A 321 -3.35 8.41 11.66
C ASP A 321 -4.71 8.99 11.22
N LYS A 322 -5.76 8.14 11.22
CA LYS A 322 -7.13 8.43 10.76
C LYS A 322 -7.31 8.52 9.25
N THR A 323 -6.26 8.42 8.46
CA THR A 323 -6.35 8.32 6.99
C THR A 323 -6.50 6.86 6.60
N GLN A 324 -7.43 6.58 5.70
CA GLN A 324 -7.64 5.25 5.16
C GLN A 324 -6.65 4.99 4.03
N TYR A 325 -5.93 3.89 4.13
CA TYR A 325 -5.06 3.33 3.09
C TYR A 325 -5.54 1.95 2.71
N PHE A 326 -5.20 1.50 1.52
CA PHE A 326 -5.24 0.10 1.14
C PHE A 326 -3.85 -0.50 1.30
N LEU A 327 -3.77 -1.62 1.99
CA LEU A 327 -2.57 -2.46 2.13
C LEU A 327 -2.76 -3.70 1.28
N CYS A 328 -2.00 -3.81 0.20
CA CYS A 328 -1.95 -5.00 -0.63
C CYS A 328 -0.60 -5.69 -0.43
N MET A 329 -0.61 -7.01 -0.25
CA MET A 329 0.58 -7.82 -0.06
C MET A 329 0.59 -9.00 -1.02
N LYS A 330 1.77 -9.31 -1.58
CA LYS A 330 1.95 -10.48 -2.44
C LYS A 330 3.33 -11.10 -2.21
N ARG A 331 3.39 -12.43 -2.06
CA ARG A 331 4.67 -13.15 -2.01
C ARG A 331 5.27 -13.27 -3.42
N LEU A 332 6.59 -13.08 -3.50
CA LEU A 332 7.34 -13.24 -4.74
C LEU A 332 7.74 -14.70 -4.93
N THR A 333 7.48 -15.25 -6.11
CA THR A 333 7.91 -16.61 -6.45
C THR A 333 9.42 -16.67 -6.63
N GLY A 334 10.02 -17.76 -6.16
CA GLY A 334 11.47 -17.99 -6.28
C GLY A 334 12.36 -17.27 -5.26
N CYS A 335 11.76 -16.54 -4.33
CA CYS A 335 12.45 -15.97 -3.16
C CYS A 335 11.45 -15.80 -2.01
N ASP A 336 11.95 -15.77 -0.76
CA ASP A 336 11.12 -15.59 0.45
C ASP A 336 10.77 -14.11 0.70
N TRP A 337 10.50 -13.39 -0.37
CA TRP A 337 10.19 -11.97 -0.27
C TRP A 337 8.71 -11.70 -0.44
N THR A 338 8.24 -10.67 0.24
CA THR A 338 6.87 -10.18 0.10
C THR A 338 6.91 -8.74 -0.35
N MET A 339 6.15 -8.43 -1.39
CA MET A 339 5.91 -7.06 -1.84
C MET A 339 4.70 -6.52 -1.06
N LEU A 340 4.87 -5.35 -0.46
CA LEU A 340 3.80 -4.56 0.14
C LEU A 340 3.57 -3.31 -0.70
N PHE A 341 2.30 -2.97 -0.83
CA PHE A 341 1.88 -1.75 -1.47
C PHE A 341 0.84 -1.04 -0.60
N LEU A 342 1.13 0.20 -0.19
CA LEU A 342 0.25 1.06 0.58
C LEU A 342 -0.18 2.25 -0.28
N VAL A 343 -1.49 2.41 -0.46
CA VAL A 343 -2.09 3.48 -1.28
C VAL A 343 -3.15 4.22 -0.47
N PRO A 344 -3.15 5.56 -0.44
CA PRO A 344 -4.23 6.32 0.16
C PRO A 344 -5.57 6.02 -0.50
N GLY A 345 -6.61 5.79 0.32
CA GLY A 345 -7.95 5.46 -0.20
C GLY A 345 -8.55 6.53 -1.10
N VAL A 346 -8.22 7.80 -0.87
CA VAL A 346 -8.67 8.93 -1.70
C VAL A 346 -8.16 8.81 -3.14
N GLU A 347 -6.96 8.34 -3.33
CA GLU A 347 -6.34 8.17 -4.66
C GLU A 347 -6.96 7.03 -5.44
N VAL A 348 -7.25 5.94 -4.76
CA VAL A 348 -7.94 4.79 -5.37
C VAL A 348 -9.33 5.19 -5.86
N LEU A 349 -10.07 5.94 -5.04
CA LEU A 349 -11.40 6.44 -5.41
C LEU A 349 -11.35 7.43 -6.58
N SER A 350 -10.28 8.20 -6.75
CA SER A 350 -10.13 9.13 -7.87
C SER A 350 -9.98 8.41 -9.21
N LEU A 351 -9.43 7.20 -9.23
CA LEU A 351 -9.28 6.40 -10.44
C LEU A 351 -10.60 5.81 -10.94
N ILE A 352 -11.56 5.57 -10.05
CA ILE A 352 -12.88 5.02 -10.40
C ILE A 352 -13.74 6.09 -11.09
N HIS A 353 -13.44 7.38 -10.89
CA HIS A 353 -14.22 8.48 -11.42
C HIS A 353 -13.70 9.05 -12.77
N ILE A 354 -12.65 8.47 -13.35
CA ILE A 354 -12.17 8.80 -14.69
C ILE A 354 -12.83 7.88 -15.72
#